data_e41b1e9df56cf9c6c0ad4e768960e8c1
#
_entry.id   e41b1e9df56cf9c6c0ad4e768960e8c1
#
_cell.length_a   1.000
_cell.length_b   1.000
_cell.length_c   1.000
_cell.angle_alpha   90.00
_cell.angle_beta   90.00
_cell.angle_gamma   90.00
#
_symmetry.space_group_name_H-M   'P 1'
#
loop_
_entity.id
_entity.type
_entity.pdbx_description
1 polymer ?
#
loop_
_entity_poly.entity_id
_entity_poly.type
_entity_poly.pdbx_seq_one_letter_code
_entity_poly.pdbx_strand_id
1 'polypeptide(L)'
;MSVPYPLQLEFHADRHITKWRPLVQWLLAIPHLMIAWALRYLRQVLTLISLFTVLFTEQIPRPLFDAIVMTYRYEWRAMSYAFFMHEDYPPFDFDLSSEDDKMEPHTSLRLTYPGHLERWKPLYKWLLATPQYFVVAGLFIAACLGIIAGFFAVLVTGEYPEGIRDFLISAYRYALRVEAYVGLLTDRYPPFSLNA
;
A
#
# COMPACT_ATOMS: atom_id res chain seq x y z
N MET A 1 26.87 -2.75 -1.36
CA MET A 1 25.59 -2.94 -0.62
C MET A 1 24.53 -2.09 -1.30
N SER A 2 23.50 -2.69 -1.87
CA SER A 2 22.38 -1.94 -2.49
C SER A 2 21.59 -1.26 -1.37
N VAL A 3 21.44 0.06 -1.44
CA VAL A 3 20.56 0.79 -0.51
C VAL A 3 19.12 0.25 -0.68
N PRO A 4 18.45 -0.16 0.38
CA PRO A 4 17.08 -0.67 0.29
C PRO A 4 16.14 0.40 -0.29
N TYR A 5 15.06 -0.03 -0.95
CA TYR A 5 14.08 0.91 -1.48
C TYR A 5 13.42 1.69 -0.34
N PRO A 6 13.11 2.99 -0.52
CA PRO A 6 12.58 3.84 0.56
C PRO A 6 11.26 3.38 1.17
N LEU A 7 10.50 2.55 0.48
CA LEU A 7 9.23 2.00 0.96
C LEU A 7 9.46 0.60 1.53
N GLN A 8 9.07 0.41 2.78
CA GLN A 8 9.06 -0.88 3.48
C GLN A 8 7.61 -1.20 3.86
N LEU A 9 7.17 -2.38 3.52
CA LEU A 9 5.85 -2.92 3.83
C LEU A 9 6.03 -4.27 4.49
N GLU A 10 5.48 -4.44 5.70
CA GLU A 10 5.55 -5.68 6.45
C GLU A 10 4.15 -6.17 6.78
N PHE A 11 4.03 -7.48 6.89
CA PHE A 11 2.80 -8.15 7.31
C PHE A 11 3.13 -9.34 8.20
N HIS A 12 2.47 -9.41 9.36
CA HIS A 12 2.65 -10.46 10.35
C HIS A 12 1.28 -10.90 10.88
N ALA A 13 0.82 -12.05 10.47
CA ALA A 13 -0.40 -12.64 11.01
C ALA A 13 -0.33 -14.17 10.97
N ASP A 14 -1.09 -14.81 11.85
CA ASP A 14 -1.29 -16.26 11.81
C ASP A 14 -1.97 -16.67 10.49
N ARG A 15 -1.74 -17.90 10.08
CA ARG A 15 -2.38 -18.44 8.87
C ARG A 15 -3.77 -18.97 9.15
N HIS A 16 -4.05 -19.28 10.40
CA HIS A 16 -5.32 -19.84 10.82
C HIS A 16 -6.38 -18.74 10.83
N ILE A 17 -7.44 -18.95 10.06
CA ILE A 17 -8.60 -18.08 9.96
C ILE A 17 -9.86 -18.92 10.12
N THR A 18 -10.78 -18.48 10.94
CA THR A 18 -12.04 -19.18 11.16
C THR A 18 -12.81 -19.36 9.84
N LYS A 19 -13.19 -20.57 9.48
CA LYS A 19 -13.74 -20.93 8.16
C LYS A 19 -14.91 -20.08 7.68
N TRP A 20 -15.81 -19.67 8.58
CA TRP A 20 -16.95 -18.84 8.20
C TRP A 20 -16.62 -17.34 8.06
N ARG A 21 -15.46 -16.93 8.60
CA ARG A 21 -15.04 -15.53 8.66
C ARG A 21 -15.06 -14.82 7.30
N PRO A 22 -14.55 -15.40 6.20
CA PRO A 22 -14.59 -14.77 4.89
C PRO A 22 -15.98 -14.40 4.41
N LEU A 23 -17.03 -15.14 4.82
CA LEU A 23 -18.42 -14.86 4.43
C LEU A 23 -18.95 -13.54 5.01
N VAL A 24 -18.42 -13.09 6.15
CA VAL A 24 -18.89 -11.88 6.85
C VAL A 24 -17.85 -10.77 6.76
N GLN A 25 -16.59 -11.11 6.68
CA GLN A 25 -15.48 -10.17 6.75
C GLN A 25 -15.53 -9.10 5.64
N TRP A 26 -15.92 -9.47 4.42
CA TRP A 26 -16.09 -8.52 3.34
C TRP A 26 -17.14 -7.45 3.67
N LEU A 27 -18.22 -7.83 4.38
CA LEU A 27 -19.27 -6.89 4.82
C LEU A 27 -18.73 -5.95 5.90
N LEU A 28 -17.96 -6.49 6.86
CA LEU A 28 -17.31 -5.70 7.90
C LEU A 28 -16.21 -4.79 7.35
N ALA A 29 -15.62 -5.14 6.21
CA ALA A 29 -14.62 -4.30 5.54
C ALA A 29 -15.22 -3.06 4.85
N ILE A 30 -16.52 -3.04 4.54
CA ILE A 30 -17.17 -1.94 3.79
C ILE A 30 -16.85 -0.57 4.37
N PRO A 31 -17.03 -0.29 5.69
CA PRO A 31 -16.75 1.04 6.24
C PRO A 31 -15.27 1.45 6.06
N HIS A 32 -14.34 0.51 6.23
CA HIS A 32 -12.92 0.77 6.00
C HIS A 32 -12.60 1.03 4.51
N LEU A 33 -13.22 0.28 3.60
CA LEU A 33 -13.04 0.48 2.17
C LEU A 33 -13.61 1.82 1.71
N MET A 34 -14.74 2.26 2.27
CA MET A 34 -15.30 3.60 2.00
C MET A 34 -14.35 4.71 2.46
N ILE A 35 -13.78 4.57 3.66
CA ILE A 35 -12.80 5.54 4.17
C ILE A 35 -11.52 5.50 3.33
N ALA A 36 -10.99 4.31 3.02
CA ALA A 36 -9.81 4.17 2.16
C ALA A 36 -10.03 4.81 0.78
N TRP A 37 -11.22 4.64 0.22
CA TRP A 37 -11.62 5.30 -1.03
C TRP A 37 -11.63 6.83 -0.90
N ALA A 38 -12.22 7.39 0.16
CA ALA A 38 -12.21 8.82 0.43
C ALA A 38 -10.77 9.35 0.65
N LEU A 39 -9.94 8.62 1.40
CA LEU A 39 -8.53 8.95 1.62
C LEU A 39 -7.71 8.89 0.31
N ARG A 40 -8.07 8.03 -0.63
CA ARG A 40 -7.44 8.00 -1.96
C ARG A 40 -7.68 9.31 -2.73
N TYR A 41 -8.87 9.88 -2.68
CA TYR A 41 -9.13 11.21 -3.28
C TYR A 41 -8.39 12.32 -2.54
N LEU A 42 -8.37 12.28 -1.21
CA LEU A 42 -7.56 13.21 -0.42
C LEU A 42 -6.09 13.13 -0.86
N ARG A 43 -5.54 11.92 -0.97
CA ARG A 43 -4.16 11.71 -1.44
C ARG A 43 -3.90 12.32 -2.83
N GLN A 44 -4.85 12.22 -3.77
CA GLN A 44 -4.70 12.85 -5.09
C GLN A 44 -4.58 14.38 -4.98
N VAL A 45 -5.41 15.01 -4.14
CA VAL A 45 -5.32 16.46 -3.88
C VAL A 45 -3.98 16.81 -3.22
N LEU A 46 -3.55 16.06 -2.21
CA LEU A 46 -2.27 16.29 -1.54
C LEU A 46 -1.09 16.10 -2.49
N THR A 47 -1.16 15.12 -3.40
CA THR A 47 -0.14 14.91 -4.44
C THR A 47 -0.10 16.08 -5.43
N LEU A 48 -1.25 16.63 -5.80
CA LEU A 48 -1.30 17.83 -6.64
C LEU A 48 -0.66 19.04 -5.95
N ILE A 49 -0.90 19.22 -4.66
CA ILE A 49 -0.23 20.27 -3.86
C ILE A 49 1.28 20.00 -3.82
N SER A 50 1.68 18.72 -3.62
CA SER A 50 3.09 18.32 -3.62
C SER A 50 3.77 18.61 -4.95
N LEU A 51 3.07 18.47 -6.08
CA LEU A 51 3.60 18.82 -7.41
C LEU A 51 4.07 20.29 -7.43
N PHE A 52 3.22 21.20 -6.96
CA PHE A 52 3.60 22.62 -6.91
C PHE A 52 4.73 22.89 -5.93
N THR A 53 4.69 22.30 -4.73
CA THR A 53 5.76 22.51 -3.75
C THR A 53 7.10 22.02 -4.29
N VAL A 54 7.16 20.84 -4.93
CA VAL A 54 8.39 20.29 -5.51
C VAL A 54 8.89 21.17 -6.68
N LEU A 55 8.02 21.67 -7.55
CA LEU A 55 8.40 22.54 -8.66
C LEU A 55 9.04 23.84 -8.19
N PHE A 56 8.63 24.39 -7.05
CA PHE A 56 9.14 25.67 -6.55
C PHE A 56 10.26 25.50 -5.50
N THR A 57 10.16 24.49 -4.63
CA THR A 57 11.04 24.35 -3.45
C THR A 57 11.92 23.10 -3.47
N GLU A 58 11.73 22.17 -4.45
CA GLU A 58 12.43 20.88 -4.54
C GLU A 58 12.23 19.98 -3.31
N GLN A 59 11.18 20.25 -2.54
CA GLN A 59 10.85 19.53 -1.31
C GLN A 59 9.33 19.38 -1.15
N ILE A 60 8.93 18.35 -0.44
CA ILE A 60 7.57 18.20 0.07
C ILE A 60 7.56 18.64 1.53
N PRO A 61 6.71 19.58 1.96
CA PRO A 61 6.57 19.90 3.39
C PRO A 61 6.30 18.64 4.22
N ARG A 62 6.99 18.51 5.36
CA ARG A 62 6.88 17.33 6.20
C ARG A 62 5.43 16.97 6.57
N PRO A 63 4.56 17.91 7.00
CA PRO A 63 3.17 17.59 7.31
C PRO A 63 2.38 17.05 6.11
N LEU A 64 2.70 17.53 4.91
CA LEU A 64 2.06 17.06 3.67
C LEU A 64 2.50 15.62 3.34
N PHE A 65 3.78 15.33 3.49
CA PHE A 65 4.33 13.99 3.33
C PHE A 65 3.69 13.00 4.32
N ASP A 66 3.66 13.36 5.61
CA ASP A 66 3.11 12.51 6.67
C ASP A 66 1.62 12.25 6.47
N ALA A 67 0.86 13.25 6.01
CA ALA A 67 -0.56 13.08 5.65
C ALA A 67 -0.74 12.09 4.48
N ILE A 68 0.10 12.15 3.45
CA ILE A 68 0.06 11.20 2.34
C ILE A 68 0.41 9.78 2.83
N VAL A 69 1.45 9.63 3.64
CA VAL A 69 1.87 8.33 4.18
C VAL A 69 0.77 7.71 5.05
N MET A 70 0.10 8.50 5.87
CA MET A 70 -1.06 8.06 6.68
C MET A 70 -2.15 7.44 5.77
N THR A 71 -2.45 8.05 4.61
CA THR A 71 -3.47 7.48 3.70
C THR A 71 -3.07 6.11 3.16
N TYR A 72 -1.79 5.88 2.87
CA TYR A 72 -1.28 4.57 2.44
C TYR A 72 -1.31 3.53 3.55
N ARG A 73 -0.98 3.92 4.80
CA ARG A 73 -1.08 3.02 5.96
C ARG A 73 -2.50 2.55 6.17
N TYR A 74 -3.43 3.51 6.20
CA TYR A 74 -4.84 3.18 6.36
C TYR A 74 -5.34 2.24 5.26
N GLU A 75 -4.99 2.54 4.01
CA GLU A 75 -5.37 1.71 2.85
C GLU A 75 -4.80 0.29 2.98
N TRP A 76 -3.53 0.14 3.39
CA TRP A 76 -2.92 -1.18 3.59
C TRP A 76 -3.63 -1.99 4.69
N ARG A 77 -3.93 -1.38 5.83
CA ARG A 77 -4.70 -1.99 6.92
C ARG A 77 -6.08 -2.46 6.43
N ALA A 78 -6.81 -1.60 5.74
CA ALA A 78 -8.12 -1.92 5.19
C ALA A 78 -8.08 -3.05 4.15
N MET A 79 -7.07 -3.05 3.27
CA MET A 79 -6.94 -4.05 2.21
C MET A 79 -6.50 -5.41 2.74
N SER A 80 -5.54 -5.48 3.68
CA SER A 80 -5.12 -6.75 4.28
C SER A 80 -6.28 -7.45 4.99
N TYR A 81 -7.13 -6.68 5.68
CA TYR A 81 -8.36 -7.20 6.26
C TYR A 81 -9.37 -7.64 5.19
N ALA A 82 -9.64 -6.80 4.18
CA ALA A 82 -10.57 -7.11 3.12
C ALA A 82 -10.16 -8.33 2.27
N PHE A 83 -8.86 -8.63 2.19
CA PHE A 83 -8.31 -9.81 1.49
C PHE A 83 -8.25 -11.06 2.37
N PHE A 84 -8.90 -11.05 3.53
CA PHE A 84 -9.00 -12.18 4.45
C PHE A 84 -7.64 -12.64 5.01
N MET A 85 -6.65 -11.75 5.12
CA MET A 85 -5.31 -12.11 5.55
C MET A 85 -5.18 -12.27 7.07
N HIS A 86 -6.09 -11.67 7.85
CA HIS A 86 -6.18 -11.74 9.32
C HIS A 86 -7.63 -11.52 9.78
N GLU A 87 -7.91 -11.87 11.04
CA GLU A 87 -9.27 -11.78 11.60
C GLU A 87 -9.54 -10.48 12.38
N ASP A 88 -8.50 -9.84 12.89
CA ASP A 88 -8.63 -8.68 13.75
C ASP A 88 -9.16 -7.49 12.97
N TYR A 89 -10.17 -6.83 13.54
CA TYR A 89 -10.78 -5.67 12.91
C TYR A 89 -9.84 -4.47 13.00
N PRO A 90 -9.46 -3.84 11.87
CA PRO A 90 -8.50 -2.75 11.88
C PRO A 90 -8.98 -1.55 12.69
N PRO A 91 -8.10 -0.84 13.40
CA PRO A 91 -8.45 0.40 14.08
C PRO A 91 -8.73 1.53 13.07
N PHE A 92 -9.64 2.44 13.44
CA PHE A 92 -9.86 3.71 12.72
C PHE A 92 -8.79 4.72 13.17
N ASP A 93 -7.57 4.50 12.73
CA ASP A 93 -6.42 5.30 13.11
C ASP A 93 -5.95 6.18 11.94
N PHE A 94 -5.82 7.48 12.21
CA PHE A 94 -5.40 8.52 11.26
C PHE A 94 -4.15 9.26 11.76
N ASP A 95 -3.31 8.57 12.51
CA ASP A 95 -2.10 9.17 13.06
C ASP A 95 -1.14 9.62 11.94
N LEU A 96 -0.70 10.88 12.04
CA LEU A 96 0.23 11.52 11.11
C LEU A 96 1.70 11.29 11.48
N SER A 97 1.98 10.44 12.50
CA SER A 97 3.36 10.14 12.86
C SER A 97 4.12 9.53 11.68
N SER A 98 5.38 9.87 11.53
CA SER A 98 6.24 9.26 10.50
C SER A 98 6.64 7.83 10.86
N GLU A 99 6.50 7.46 12.12
CA GLU A 99 6.71 6.10 12.62
C GLU A 99 5.36 5.40 12.75
N ASP A 100 5.29 4.17 12.25
CA ASP A 100 4.12 3.32 12.42
C ASP A 100 4.14 2.79 13.85
N ASP A 101 3.37 3.41 14.75
CA ASP A 101 3.38 3.20 16.21
C ASP A 101 2.74 1.87 16.63
N LYS A 102 2.80 0.83 15.81
CA LYS A 102 2.38 -0.54 16.16
C LYS A 102 0.96 -0.68 16.74
N MET A 103 0.07 0.29 16.45
CA MET A 103 -1.35 0.16 16.82
C MET A 103 -2.02 -1.01 16.11
N GLU A 104 -1.53 -1.35 14.93
CA GLU A 104 -1.95 -2.52 14.18
C GLU A 104 -0.85 -3.58 14.25
N PRO A 105 -1.08 -4.72 14.93
CA PRO A 105 -0.04 -5.74 15.11
C PRO A 105 0.32 -6.47 13.82
N HIS A 106 -0.55 -6.45 12.81
CA HIS A 106 -0.41 -7.27 11.60
C HIS A 106 0.25 -6.54 10.45
N THR A 107 0.14 -5.22 10.38
CA THR A 107 0.60 -4.45 9.22
C THR A 107 1.51 -3.30 9.64
N SER A 108 2.60 -3.12 8.91
CA SER A 108 3.38 -1.89 9.01
C SER A 108 3.75 -1.36 7.62
N LEU A 109 3.74 -0.04 7.49
CA LEU A 109 4.17 0.66 6.29
C LEU A 109 5.03 1.85 6.68
N ARG A 110 6.28 1.84 6.23
CA ARG A 110 7.24 2.92 6.42
C ARG A 110 7.70 3.45 5.09
N LEU A 111 7.74 4.76 4.98
CA LEU A 111 8.28 5.45 3.82
C LEU A 111 9.30 6.48 4.29
N THR A 112 10.52 6.37 3.78
CA THR A 112 11.59 7.31 4.12
C THR A 112 11.30 8.66 3.49
N TYR A 113 11.32 9.72 4.32
CA TYR A 113 11.14 11.08 3.85
C TYR A 113 12.28 11.48 2.89
N PRO A 114 11.97 11.94 1.67
CA PRO A 114 12.97 12.41 0.73
C PRO A 114 13.51 13.78 1.17
N GLY A 115 14.81 13.87 1.40
CA GLY A 115 15.43 15.16 1.77
C GLY A 115 15.43 16.19 0.65
N HIS A 116 15.48 15.73 -0.61
CA HIS A 116 15.52 16.55 -1.82
C HIS A 116 14.91 15.78 -2.99
N LEU A 117 14.14 16.47 -3.82
CA LEU A 117 13.52 15.94 -5.04
C LEU A 117 13.90 16.82 -6.23
N GLU A 118 14.10 16.18 -7.38
CA GLU A 118 14.44 16.91 -8.59
C GLU A 118 13.21 17.69 -9.13
N ARG A 119 13.37 18.98 -9.30
CA ARG A 119 12.30 19.94 -9.70
C ARG A 119 11.50 19.50 -10.92
N TRP A 120 12.15 19.01 -11.96
CA TRP A 120 11.48 18.70 -13.23
C TRP A 120 10.98 17.27 -13.36
N LYS A 121 11.43 16.36 -12.49
CA LYS A 121 10.99 14.96 -12.50
C LYS A 121 9.48 14.77 -12.41
N PRO A 122 8.73 15.53 -11.60
CA PRO A 122 7.29 15.40 -11.52
C PRO A 122 6.58 15.46 -12.87
N LEU A 123 7.10 16.26 -13.81
CA LEU A 123 6.45 16.48 -15.10
C LEU A 123 6.51 15.24 -16.03
N TYR A 124 7.49 14.36 -15.86
CA TYR A 124 7.67 13.20 -16.73
C TYR A 124 7.72 11.83 -16.02
N LYS A 125 7.65 11.79 -14.67
CA LYS A 125 7.61 10.53 -13.92
C LYS A 125 6.47 9.61 -14.35
N TRP A 126 5.30 10.16 -14.63
CA TRP A 126 4.15 9.40 -15.11
C TRP A 126 4.44 8.69 -16.45
N LEU A 127 5.20 9.32 -17.33
CA LEU A 127 5.61 8.72 -18.60
C LEU A 127 6.66 7.63 -18.38
N LEU A 128 7.65 7.87 -17.51
CA LEU A 128 8.65 6.86 -17.14
C LEU A 128 8.03 5.65 -16.46
N ALA A 129 6.91 5.83 -15.74
CA ALA A 129 6.19 4.75 -15.08
C ALA A 129 5.34 3.90 -16.05
N THR A 130 5.21 4.27 -17.32
CA THR A 130 4.38 3.53 -18.30
C THR A 130 4.67 2.01 -18.30
N PRO A 131 5.93 1.52 -18.38
CA PRO A 131 6.19 0.09 -18.34
C PRO A 131 5.78 -0.55 -17.00
N GLN A 132 5.86 0.20 -15.91
CA GLN A 132 5.44 -0.27 -14.59
C GLN A 132 3.93 -0.49 -14.52
N TYR A 133 3.13 0.35 -15.18
CA TYR A 133 1.67 0.20 -15.20
C TYR A 133 1.23 -1.12 -15.85
N PHE A 134 1.91 -1.58 -16.89
CA PHE A 134 1.63 -2.90 -17.47
C PHE A 134 1.93 -4.04 -16.50
N VAL A 135 3.01 -3.94 -15.76
CA VAL A 135 3.35 -4.93 -14.71
C VAL A 135 2.31 -4.89 -13.59
N VAL A 136 1.96 -3.70 -13.09
CA VAL A 136 0.93 -3.54 -12.05
C VAL A 136 -0.42 -4.09 -12.52
N ALA A 137 -0.81 -3.84 -13.78
CA ALA A 137 -2.05 -4.39 -14.33
C ALA A 137 -2.04 -5.93 -14.36
N GLY A 138 -0.93 -6.55 -14.77
CA GLY A 138 -0.77 -8.00 -14.73
C GLY A 138 -0.81 -8.56 -13.31
N LEU A 139 -0.11 -7.91 -12.38
CA LEU A 139 -0.13 -8.28 -10.96
C LEU A 139 -1.52 -8.11 -10.34
N PHE A 140 -2.26 -7.09 -10.71
CA PHE A 140 -3.62 -6.86 -10.25
C PHE A 140 -4.56 -8.00 -10.68
N ILE A 141 -4.49 -8.45 -11.94
CA ILE A 141 -5.29 -9.58 -12.42
C ILE A 141 -4.93 -10.85 -11.64
N ALA A 142 -3.64 -11.14 -11.47
CA ALA A 142 -3.18 -12.28 -10.70
C ALA A 142 -3.58 -12.19 -9.21
N ALA A 143 -3.54 -10.99 -8.63
CA ALA A 143 -3.98 -10.75 -7.25
C ALA A 143 -5.49 -10.99 -7.08
N CYS A 144 -6.33 -10.56 -8.02
CA CYS A 144 -7.77 -10.86 -8.00
C CYS A 144 -8.03 -12.38 -7.97
N LEU A 145 -7.32 -13.14 -8.80
CA LEU A 145 -7.41 -14.60 -8.79
C LEU A 145 -6.90 -15.20 -7.48
N GLY A 146 -5.81 -14.66 -6.93
CA GLY A 146 -5.25 -15.06 -5.64
C GLY A 146 -6.20 -14.83 -4.48
N ILE A 147 -6.90 -13.68 -4.45
CA ILE A 147 -7.91 -13.36 -3.42
C ILE A 147 -9.08 -14.33 -3.49
N ILE A 148 -9.57 -14.65 -4.69
CA ILE A 148 -10.64 -15.64 -4.88
C ILE A 148 -10.19 -17.02 -4.41
N ALA A 149 -9.00 -17.45 -4.78
CA ALA A 149 -8.43 -18.72 -4.35
C ALA A 149 -8.24 -18.77 -2.83
N GLY A 150 -7.72 -17.69 -2.23
CA GLY A 150 -7.57 -17.54 -0.77
C GLY A 150 -8.91 -17.62 -0.04
N PHE A 151 -9.94 -16.94 -0.55
CA PHE A 151 -11.30 -17.00 0.00
C PHE A 151 -11.81 -18.45 0.10
N PHE A 152 -11.75 -19.21 -1.00
CA PHE A 152 -12.20 -20.61 -1.00
C PHE A 152 -11.29 -21.53 -0.15
N ALA A 153 -9.98 -21.28 -0.16
CA ALA A 153 -9.06 -22.05 0.66
C ALA A 153 -9.39 -21.89 2.15
N VAL A 154 -9.56 -20.67 2.65
CA VAL A 154 -9.93 -20.42 4.05
C VAL A 154 -11.30 -21.02 4.37
N LEU A 155 -12.28 -20.90 3.49
CA LEU A 155 -13.62 -21.45 3.71
C LEU A 155 -13.60 -22.98 3.90
N VAL A 156 -12.72 -23.69 3.19
CA VAL A 156 -12.63 -25.14 3.23
C VAL A 156 -11.67 -25.62 4.33
N THR A 157 -10.47 -25.06 4.38
CA THR A 157 -9.39 -25.55 5.25
C THR A 157 -9.29 -24.81 6.60
N GLY A 158 -9.70 -23.53 6.66
CA GLY A 158 -9.45 -22.64 7.80
C GLY A 158 -8.03 -22.08 7.80
N GLU A 159 -7.29 -22.23 6.70
CA GLU A 159 -5.92 -21.73 6.58
C GLU A 159 -5.76 -20.91 5.30
N TYR A 160 -5.07 -19.77 5.42
CA TYR A 160 -4.70 -18.98 4.25
C TYR A 160 -3.43 -19.56 3.61
N PRO A 161 -3.45 -19.97 2.32
CA PRO A 161 -2.27 -20.54 1.68
C PRO A 161 -1.11 -19.55 1.66
N GLU A 162 0.04 -19.93 2.21
CA GLU A 162 1.21 -19.06 2.38
C GLU A 162 1.69 -18.44 1.07
N GLY A 163 1.81 -19.26 0.02
CA GLY A 163 2.27 -18.77 -1.28
C GLY A 163 1.34 -17.73 -1.92
N ILE A 164 0.02 -17.84 -1.71
CA ILE A 164 -0.95 -16.85 -2.19
C ILE A 164 -0.81 -15.58 -1.36
N ARG A 165 -0.72 -15.68 -0.04
CA ARG A 165 -0.56 -14.55 0.85
C ARG A 165 0.72 -13.75 0.55
N ASP A 166 1.84 -14.44 0.46
CA ASP A 166 3.14 -13.82 0.17
C ASP A 166 3.17 -13.15 -1.21
N PHE A 167 2.52 -13.78 -2.19
CA PHE A 167 2.33 -13.18 -3.51
C PHE A 167 1.52 -11.88 -3.44
N LEU A 168 0.37 -11.88 -2.73
CA LEU A 168 -0.48 -10.70 -2.60
C LEU A 168 0.25 -9.55 -1.90
N ILE A 169 0.99 -9.83 -0.82
CA ILE A 169 1.82 -8.84 -0.12
C ILE A 169 2.88 -8.27 -1.07
N SER A 170 3.56 -9.13 -1.82
CA SER A 170 4.60 -8.72 -2.75
C SER A 170 4.04 -7.90 -3.92
N ALA A 171 2.88 -8.29 -4.47
CA ALA A 171 2.19 -7.56 -5.53
C ALA A 171 1.72 -6.19 -5.04
N TYR A 172 1.17 -6.11 -3.83
CA TYR A 172 0.76 -4.85 -3.21
C TYR A 172 1.96 -3.94 -2.94
N ARG A 173 3.06 -4.48 -2.39
CA ARG A 173 4.32 -3.76 -2.20
C ARG A 173 4.86 -3.19 -3.52
N TYR A 174 4.80 -3.97 -4.59
CA TYR A 174 5.21 -3.51 -5.92
C TYR A 174 4.34 -2.33 -6.39
N ALA A 175 3.03 -2.46 -6.31
CA ALA A 175 2.10 -1.40 -6.70
C ALA A 175 2.34 -0.11 -5.89
N LEU A 176 2.54 -0.22 -4.57
CA LEU A 176 2.85 0.92 -3.72
C LEU A 176 4.16 1.62 -4.08
N ARG A 177 5.20 0.87 -4.51
CA ARG A 177 6.46 1.47 -4.99
C ARG A 177 6.23 2.32 -6.24
N VAL A 178 5.40 1.82 -7.17
CA VAL A 178 5.04 2.58 -8.38
C VAL A 178 4.21 3.80 -8.01
N GLU A 179 3.22 3.66 -7.12
CA GLU A 179 2.42 4.78 -6.63
C GLU A 179 3.28 5.82 -5.88
N ALA A 180 4.20 5.41 -5.02
CA ALA A 180 5.10 6.32 -4.30
C ALA A 180 6.02 7.10 -5.26
N TYR A 181 6.49 6.47 -6.33
CA TYR A 181 7.28 7.13 -7.37
C TYR A 181 6.46 8.16 -8.15
N VAL A 182 5.29 7.78 -8.64
CA VAL A 182 4.38 8.68 -9.40
C VAL A 182 3.78 9.75 -8.47
N GLY A 183 3.48 9.39 -7.23
CA GLY A 183 2.98 10.27 -6.17
C GLY A 183 4.02 11.23 -5.59
N LEU A 184 5.21 11.33 -6.20
CA LEU A 184 6.29 12.26 -5.87
C LEU A 184 6.98 12.02 -4.51
N LEU A 185 6.70 10.91 -3.83
CA LEU A 185 7.24 10.61 -2.51
C LEU A 185 8.70 10.11 -2.57
N THR A 186 9.20 9.77 -3.75
CA THR A 186 10.59 9.37 -3.99
C THR A 186 10.98 9.62 -5.45
N ASP A 187 12.24 9.93 -5.70
CA ASP A 187 12.82 10.04 -7.06
C ASP A 187 13.43 8.73 -7.54
N ARG A 188 13.45 7.72 -6.68
CA ARG A 188 14.03 6.43 -7.01
C ARG A 188 13.06 5.61 -7.85
N TYR A 189 13.49 5.21 -9.05
CA TYR A 189 12.67 4.39 -9.95
C TYR A 189 12.38 3.02 -9.34
N PRO A 190 11.12 2.53 -9.39
CA PRO A 190 10.76 1.23 -8.84
C PRO A 190 11.50 0.08 -9.56
N PRO A 191 12.15 -0.83 -8.84
CA PRO A 191 12.79 -1.99 -9.45
C PRO A 191 11.74 -2.97 -9.99
N PHE A 192 12.04 -3.65 -11.11
CA PHE A 192 11.24 -4.75 -11.65
C PHE A 192 11.45 -6.04 -10.86
N SER A 193 11.20 -5.99 -9.55
CA SER A 193 11.36 -7.11 -8.64
C SER A 193 10.29 -7.10 -7.56
N LEU A 194 9.66 -8.25 -7.32
CA LEU A 194 8.68 -8.41 -6.25
C LEU A 194 9.34 -8.39 -4.86
N ASN A 195 10.60 -8.84 -4.76
CA ASN A 195 11.33 -9.07 -3.51
C ASN A 195 12.35 -7.98 -3.17
N ALA A 196 12.37 -6.86 -3.89
CA ALA A 196 13.34 -5.79 -3.65
C ALA A 196 12.87 -4.81 -2.56
#